data_00fff96e2a48f89ca9b2bb2049374dee
#
_entry.id   00fff96e2a48f89ca9b2bb2049374dee
#
_cell.length_a   1.000
_cell.length_b   1.000
_cell.length_c   1.000
_cell.angle_alpha   90.00
_cell.angle_beta   90.00
_cell.angle_gamma   90.00
#
_symmetry.space_group_name_H-M   'P 1'
#
loop_
_entity.id
_entity.type
_entity.pdbx_description
1 polymer ?
#
loop_
_entity_poly.entity_id
_entity_poly.type
_entity_poly.pdbx_seq_one_letter_code
_entity_poly.pdbx_strand_id
1 'polypeptide(L)'
;RMLAKDEKISTVIHDYLEKFETTNSELKFLNNGLFGYMSHESVKYFDSVKIEDKDDFDIPDIYYGLYQNIIAISQYNHEAHIFCNSIKESNNIDYIESILNNKSYSVFNFKKSGESESPITDDEYIEYVKKAKDHCKRGDVFQLVLSRRFKQKFSGDEFNVYRALRS
;
A
#
# COMPACT_ATOMS: atom_id res chain seq x y z
N ARG A 1 5.51 -10.90 12.21
CA ARG A 1 4.73 -11.71 13.15
C ARG A 1 3.30 -11.81 12.62
N MET A 2 2.73 -13.00 12.51
CA MET A 2 1.30 -13.19 12.35
C MET A 2 0.60 -13.02 13.70
N LEU A 3 -0.57 -12.38 13.70
CA LEU A 3 -1.37 -12.22 14.91
C LEU A 3 -2.20 -13.47 15.19
N ALA A 4 -2.37 -13.82 16.47
CA ALA A 4 -3.31 -14.84 16.88
C ALA A 4 -4.76 -14.31 16.77
N LYS A 5 -5.71 -15.24 16.64
CA LYS A 5 -7.12 -14.92 16.33
C LYS A 5 -7.82 -14.05 17.40
N ASP A 6 -7.29 -14.04 18.63
CA ASP A 6 -7.87 -13.33 19.78
C ASP A 6 -7.07 -12.08 20.21
N GLU A 7 -6.01 -11.73 19.49
CA GLU A 7 -5.20 -10.56 19.83
C GLU A 7 -5.84 -9.30 19.24
N LYS A 8 -6.04 -8.28 20.09
CA LYS A 8 -6.49 -6.95 19.62
C LYS A 8 -5.34 -6.24 18.91
N ILE A 9 -5.55 -5.88 17.66
CA ILE A 9 -4.55 -5.24 16.81
C ILE A 9 -4.01 -3.95 17.44
N SER A 10 -4.88 -3.13 18.03
CA SER A 10 -4.48 -1.88 18.69
C SER A 10 -3.49 -2.13 19.84
N THR A 11 -3.73 -3.16 20.66
CA THR A 11 -2.84 -3.53 21.77
C THR A 11 -1.50 -3.99 21.23
N VAL A 12 -1.49 -4.86 20.21
CA VAL A 12 -0.25 -5.38 19.63
C VAL A 12 0.61 -4.27 19.01
N ILE A 13 -0.01 -3.31 18.31
CA ILE A 13 0.69 -2.18 17.75
C ILE A 13 1.27 -1.30 18.87
N HIS A 14 0.49 -1.01 19.90
CA HIS A 14 0.93 -0.22 21.05
C HIS A 14 2.11 -0.87 21.75
N ASP A 15 1.98 -2.13 22.18
CA ASP A 15 3.02 -2.90 22.86
C ASP A 15 4.30 -3.05 22.02
N TYR A 16 4.16 -3.02 20.68
CA TYR A 16 5.29 -3.05 19.78
C TYR A 16 6.01 -1.70 19.75
N LEU A 17 5.27 -0.60 19.67
CA LEU A 17 5.82 0.75 19.63
C LEU A 17 6.51 1.13 20.94
N GLU A 18 5.99 0.70 22.11
CA GLU A 18 6.62 0.94 23.42
C GLU A 18 8.02 0.35 23.59
N LYS A 19 8.41 -0.57 22.72
CA LYS A 19 9.78 -1.15 22.72
C LYS A 19 10.84 -0.23 22.13
N PHE A 20 10.44 0.88 21.54
CA PHE A 20 11.34 1.80 20.85
C PHE A 20 11.31 3.17 21.53
N GLU A 21 12.48 3.63 21.89
CA GLU A 21 12.68 5.01 22.29
C GLU A 21 13.09 5.82 21.07
N THR A 22 12.48 6.99 20.90
CA THR A 22 12.78 7.88 19.79
C THR A 22 13.39 9.17 20.30
N THR A 23 14.47 9.61 19.66
CA THR A 23 15.03 10.94 19.89
C THR A 23 14.25 11.97 19.05
N ASN A 24 13.93 13.11 19.66
CA ASN A 24 13.31 14.22 18.93
C ASN A 24 14.28 14.75 17.88
N SER A 25 13.81 14.89 16.66
CA SER A 25 14.54 15.58 15.59
C SER A 25 14.07 17.04 15.55
N GLU A 26 15.01 17.97 15.33
CA GLU A 26 14.67 19.38 15.06
C GLU A 26 13.96 19.54 13.70
N LEU A 27 14.09 18.56 12.83
CA LEU A 27 13.44 18.55 11.52
C LEU A 27 11.98 18.14 11.64
N LYS A 28 11.09 18.93 11.05
CA LYS A 28 9.63 18.71 11.06
C LYS A 28 9.18 17.67 10.03
N PHE A 29 9.91 16.55 9.90
CA PHE A 29 9.57 15.45 9.03
C PHE A 29 9.17 14.21 9.85
N LEU A 30 8.36 13.35 9.25
CA LEU A 30 8.13 11.99 9.73
C LEU A 30 9.43 11.18 9.51
N ASN A 31 10.22 11.07 10.56
CA ASN A 31 11.52 10.37 10.54
C ASN A 31 11.48 8.99 11.18
N ASN A 32 10.36 8.63 11.81
CA ASN A 32 10.18 7.36 12.49
C ASN A 32 8.71 6.96 12.56
N GLY A 33 8.44 5.68 12.76
CA GLY A 33 7.08 5.15 12.92
C GLY A 33 6.84 3.85 12.16
N LEU A 34 5.61 3.41 12.20
CA LEU A 34 5.14 2.26 11.42
C LEU A 34 4.56 2.73 10.08
N PHE A 35 5.10 2.20 9.01
CA PHE A 35 4.65 2.49 7.65
C PHE A 35 4.07 1.24 7.02
N GLY A 36 2.90 1.36 6.40
CA GLY A 36 2.24 0.23 5.80
C GLY A 36 0.83 0.53 5.36
N TYR A 37 -0.03 -0.47 5.40
CA TYR A 37 -1.42 -0.34 4.99
C TYR A 37 -2.34 -1.21 5.84
N MET A 38 -3.60 -0.83 5.82
CA MET A 38 -4.75 -1.66 6.18
C MET A 38 -5.64 -1.82 4.95
N SER A 39 -6.00 -3.05 4.60
CA SER A 39 -6.95 -3.31 3.52
C SER A 39 -8.36 -2.94 3.93
N HIS A 40 -9.28 -2.87 2.98
CA HIS A 40 -10.70 -2.68 3.25
C HIS A 40 -11.25 -3.81 4.15
N GLU A 41 -10.82 -5.04 3.90
CA GLU A 41 -11.25 -6.23 4.63
C GLU A 41 -10.80 -6.22 6.09
N SER A 42 -9.82 -5.40 6.44
CA SER A 42 -9.35 -5.26 7.83
C SER A 42 -10.42 -4.71 8.78
N VAL A 43 -11.50 -4.12 8.26
CA VAL A 43 -12.64 -3.67 9.09
C VAL A 43 -13.23 -4.80 9.94
N LYS A 44 -13.14 -6.06 9.49
CA LYS A 44 -13.59 -7.24 10.25
C LYS A 44 -12.89 -7.42 11.61
N TYR A 45 -11.73 -6.78 11.82
CA TYR A 45 -10.98 -6.82 13.07
C TYR A 45 -11.38 -5.70 14.06
N PHE A 46 -12.14 -4.72 13.61
CA PHE A 46 -12.52 -3.54 14.37
C PHE A 46 -14.03 -3.41 14.57
N ASP A 47 -14.82 -4.05 13.71
CA ASP A 47 -16.28 -3.98 13.73
C ASP A 47 -16.89 -5.36 13.50
N SER A 48 -18.19 -5.50 13.78
CA SER A 48 -18.99 -6.73 13.62
C SER A 48 -19.36 -7.05 12.17
N VAL A 49 -18.69 -6.47 11.21
CA VAL A 49 -18.92 -6.69 9.77
C VAL A 49 -18.39 -8.05 9.35
N LYS A 50 -19.26 -8.85 8.72
CA LYS A 50 -18.85 -10.11 8.09
C LYS A 50 -18.42 -9.83 6.66
N ILE A 51 -17.16 -10.09 6.36
CA ILE A 51 -16.60 -10.05 5.02
C ILE A 51 -16.36 -11.49 4.57
N GLU A 52 -16.86 -11.84 3.39
CA GLU A 52 -16.54 -13.12 2.76
C GLU A 52 -15.09 -13.06 2.26
N ASP A 53 -14.28 -14.01 2.69
CA ASP A 53 -12.92 -14.15 2.19
C ASP A 53 -12.98 -14.57 0.71
N LYS A 54 -12.73 -13.63 -0.17
CA LYS A 54 -12.61 -13.83 -1.64
C LYS A 54 -11.15 -13.70 -2.06
N ASP A 55 -10.27 -14.39 -1.35
CA ASP A 55 -8.84 -14.20 -1.54
C ASP A 55 -8.31 -14.93 -2.76
N ASP A 56 -8.23 -14.19 -3.87
CA ASP A 56 -7.41 -14.57 -5.04
C ASP A 56 -5.93 -14.11 -4.88
N PHE A 57 -5.61 -13.36 -3.82
CA PHE A 57 -4.30 -12.78 -3.60
C PHE A 57 -3.83 -13.06 -2.17
N ASP A 58 -2.62 -13.56 -2.04
CA ASP A 58 -1.93 -13.74 -0.75
C ASP A 58 -1.36 -12.38 -0.26
N ILE A 59 -2.28 -11.44 -0.01
CA ILE A 59 -1.95 -10.11 0.50
C ILE A 59 -2.50 -9.99 1.92
N PRO A 60 -1.66 -9.69 2.93
CA PRO A 60 -2.13 -9.50 4.29
C PRO A 60 -3.16 -8.38 4.41
N ASP A 61 -4.21 -8.56 5.23
CA ASP A 61 -5.18 -7.49 5.51
C ASP A 61 -4.52 -6.27 6.16
N ILE A 62 -3.50 -6.50 6.99
CA ILE A 62 -2.77 -5.45 7.67
C ILE A 62 -1.28 -5.76 7.57
N TYR A 63 -0.54 -4.80 7.07
CA TYR A 63 0.90 -4.88 6.97
C TYR A 63 1.54 -3.56 7.40
N TYR A 64 2.34 -3.61 8.46
CA TYR A 64 3.15 -2.49 8.94
C TYR A 64 4.59 -2.91 9.14
N GLY A 65 5.50 -2.04 8.73
CA GLY A 65 6.94 -2.20 8.94
C GLY A 65 7.54 -1.00 9.67
N LEU A 66 8.51 -1.27 10.51
CA LEU A 66 9.44 -0.28 11.03
C LEU A 66 10.68 -0.30 10.14
N TYR A 67 11.03 0.84 9.57
CA TYR A 67 12.14 0.93 8.62
C TYR A 67 13.35 1.59 9.26
N GLN A 68 14.50 0.96 9.07
CA GLN A 68 15.77 1.51 9.54
C GLN A 68 16.12 2.80 8.78
N ASN A 69 15.90 2.83 7.48
CA ASN A 69 16.19 3.98 6.65
C ASN A 69 14.92 4.59 6.09
N ILE A 70 14.76 5.88 6.26
CA ILE A 70 13.64 6.66 5.75
C ILE A 70 14.20 7.80 4.92
N ILE A 71 13.70 7.95 3.70
CA ILE A 71 14.01 9.09 2.84
C ILE A 71 12.76 9.96 2.81
N ALA A 72 12.87 11.16 3.40
CA ALA A 72 11.82 12.15 3.38
C ALA A 72 12.12 13.20 2.31
N ILE A 73 11.16 13.41 1.40
CA ILE A 73 11.30 14.38 0.31
C ILE A 73 10.28 15.49 0.52
N SER A 74 10.77 16.71 0.71
CA SER A 74 9.94 17.91 0.74
C SER A 74 9.68 18.38 -0.70
N GLN A 75 8.43 18.31 -1.13
CA GLN A 75 8.06 18.86 -2.44
C GLN A 75 8.05 20.41 -2.43
N TYR A 76 7.97 21.02 -1.28
CA TYR A 76 7.91 22.47 -1.14
C TYR A 76 9.27 23.13 -1.34
N ASN A 77 10.32 22.59 -0.67
CA ASN A 77 11.69 23.14 -0.77
C ASN A 77 12.59 22.36 -1.73
N HIS A 78 12.10 21.25 -2.31
CA HIS A 78 12.88 20.36 -3.14
C HIS A 78 14.11 19.74 -2.42
N GLU A 79 13.96 19.49 -1.13
CA GLU A 79 14.99 18.92 -0.27
C GLU A 79 14.69 17.44 -0.01
N ALA A 80 15.72 16.62 0.08
CA ALA A 80 15.63 15.24 0.51
C ALA A 80 16.47 15.02 1.76
N HIS A 81 15.91 14.38 2.78
CA HIS A 81 16.58 14.04 4.03
C HIS A 81 16.60 12.53 4.21
N ILE A 82 17.77 11.99 4.58
CA ILE A 82 17.95 10.58 4.87
C ILE A 82 18.03 10.42 6.38
N PHE A 83 17.10 9.66 6.95
CA PHE A 83 17.08 9.29 8.36
C PHE A 83 17.51 7.84 8.52
N CYS A 84 18.44 7.58 9.43
CA CYS A 84 18.85 6.24 9.80
C CYS A 84 18.43 5.97 11.24
N ASN A 85 17.42 5.12 11.43
CA ASN A 85 16.95 4.66 12.72
C ASN A 85 17.72 3.40 13.11
N SER A 86 18.80 3.55 13.86
CA SER A 86 19.68 2.44 14.22
C SER A 86 19.35 1.90 15.62
N ILE A 87 19.20 0.59 15.74
CA ILE A 87 19.09 -0.12 17.03
C ILE A 87 20.50 -0.43 17.58
N LYS A 88 21.49 -0.42 16.71
CA LYS A 88 22.92 -0.60 17.03
C LYS A 88 23.68 0.49 16.28
N GLU A 89 24.83 0.89 16.75
CA GLU A 89 25.69 1.98 16.22
C GLU A 89 26.08 1.88 14.72
N SER A 90 25.36 1.13 13.91
CA SER A 90 25.62 0.99 12.47
C SER A 90 24.92 2.11 11.70
N ASN A 91 25.67 3.08 11.25
CA ASN A 91 25.23 4.11 10.32
C ASN A 91 25.47 3.64 8.87
N ASN A 92 24.47 3.65 8.03
CA ASN A 92 24.56 3.28 6.61
C ASN A 92 24.11 4.41 5.67
N ILE A 93 24.11 5.65 6.15
CA ILE A 93 23.66 6.84 5.37
C ILE A 93 24.51 6.96 4.09
N ASP A 94 25.84 6.85 4.20
CA ASP A 94 26.75 6.96 3.04
C ASP A 94 26.45 5.91 1.97
N TYR A 95 26.08 4.70 2.39
CA TYR A 95 25.67 3.65 1.46
C TYR A 95 24.36 4.01 0.74
N ILE A 96 23.35 4.50 1.47
CA ILE A 96 22.09 4.94 0.89
C ILE A 96 22.32 6.12 -0.07
N GLU A 97 23.14 7.09 0.31
CA GLU A 97 23.50 8.21 -0.53
C GLU A 97 24.20 7.74 -1.82
N SER A 98 25.11 6.77 -1.72
CA SER A 98 25.76 6.19 -2.89
C SER A 98 24.79 5.52 -3.86
N ILE A 99 23.75 4.83 -3.34
CA ILE A 99 22.70 4.24 -4.16
C ILE A 99 21.87 5.33 -4.85
N LEU A 100 21.49 6.39 -4.14
CA LEU A 100 20.70 7.48 -4.70
C LEU A 100 21.44 8.24 -5.80
N ASN A 101 22.75 8.41 -5.65
CA ASN A 101 23.61 9.06 -6.63
C ASN A 101 23.99 8.13 -7.81
N ASN A 102 23.78 6.82 -7.66
CA ASN A 102 24.07 5.86 -8.71
C ASN A 102 23.04 5.96 -9.83
N LYS A 103 23.49 6.40 -11.01
CA LYS A 103 22.65 6.49 -12.21
C LYS A 103 22.68 5.21 -13.06
N SER A 104 23.42 4.18 -12.64
CA SER A 104 23.51 2.90 -13.33
C SER A 104 22.39 1.97 -12.87
N TYR A 105 21.24 2.04 -13.52
CA TYR A 105 20.12 1.14 -13.30
C TYR A 105 19.66 0.54 -14.62
N SER A 106 19.27 -0.72 -14.56
CA SER A 106 18.73 -1.42 -15.72
C SER A 106 17.30 -0.94 -15.99
N VAL A 107 17.04 -0.64 -17.26
CA VAL A 107 15.69 -0.29 -17.72
C VAL A 107 15.20 -1.40 -18.62
N PHE A 108 14.08 -2.03 -18.24
CA PHE A 108 13.44 -3.05 -19.05
C PHE A 108 12.15 -2.48 -19.63
N ASN A 109 11.96 -2.66 -20.94
CA ASN A 109 10.74 -2.21 -21.60
C ASN A 109 9.55 -3.04 -21.13
N PHE A 110 8.47 -2.35 -20.74
CA PHE A 110 7.20 -3.01 -20.49
C PHE A 110 6.53 -3.40 -21.83
N LYS A 111 6.10 -4.64 -21.92
CA LYS A 111 5.37 -5.13 -23.09
C LYS A 111 4.16 -5.96 -22.63
N LYS A 112 2.99 -5.54 -23.06
CA LYS A 112 1.74 -6.29 -22.91
C LYS A 112 1.84 -7.61 -23.69
N SER A 113 1.38 -8.72 -23.09
CA SER A 113 1.38 -10.06 -23.70
C SER A 113 -0.03 -10.64 -23.62
N GLY A 114 -0.54 -11.11 -24.75
CA GLY A 114 -1.89 -11.65 -24.85
C GLY A 114 -2.98 -10.60 -24.71
N GLU A 115 -4.21 -11.06 -24.55
CA GLU A 115 -5.37 -10.22 -24.34
C GLU A 115 -5.68 -10.03 -22.86
N SER A 116 -6.43 -8.96 -22.56
CA SER A 116 -6.90 -8.69 -21.20
C SER A 116 -8.11 -9.57 -20.89
N GLU A 117 -8.07 -10.23 -19.75
CA GLU A 117 -9.14 -11.11 -19.27
C GLU A 117 -9.92 -10.43 -18.15
N SER A 118 -11.23 -10.66 -18.11
CA SER A 118 -12.08 -10.25 -17.00
C SER A 118 -13.05 -11.40 -16.67
N PRO A 119 -13.28 -11.72 -15.38
CA PRO A 119 -14.26 -12.72 -14.96
C PRO A 119 -15.71 -12.27 -15.17
N ILE A 120 -15.93 -11.01 -15.50
CA ILE A 120 -17.24 -10.39 -15.69
C ILE A 120 -17.29 -9.83 -17.11
N THR A 121 -18.34 -10.19 -17.86
CA THR A 121 -18.59 -9.65 -19.21
C THR A 121 -19.09 -8.20 -19.17
N ASP A 122 -19.10 -7.52 -20.28
CA ASP A 122 -19.61 -6.16 -20.40
C ASP A 122 -21.11 -6.11 -20.06
N ASP A 123 -21.88 -7.07 -20.58
CA ASP A 123 -23.33 -7.14 -20.33
C ASP A 123 -23.64 -7.37 -18.84
N GLU A 124 -22.92 -8.28 -18.20
CA GLU A 124 -23.07 -8.52 -16.74
C GLU A 124 -22.74 -7.26 -15.94
N TYR A 125 -21.68 -6.55 -16.31
CA TYR A 125 -21.32 -5.31 -15.62
C TYR A 125 -22.38 -4.21 -15.82
N ILE A 126 -22.94 -4.10 -17.02
CA ILE A 126 -24.06 -3.18 -17.29
C ILE A 126 -25.29 -3.50 -16.41
N GLU A 127 -25.60 -4.78 -16.22
CA GLU A 127 -26.71 -5.18 -15.34
C GLU A 127 -26.42 -4.83 -13.85
N TYR A 128 -25.17 -4.96 -13.41
CA TYR A 128 -24.79 -4.49 -12.05
C TYR A 128 -24.97 -2.99 -11.90
N VAL A 129 -24.59 -2.21 -12.92
CA VAL A 129 -24.80 -0.75 -12.93
C VAL A 129 -26.29 -0.39 -12.85
N LYS A 130 -27.15 -1.08 -13.60
CA LYS A 130 -28.61 -0.87 -13.54
C LYS A 130 -29.14 -1.13 -12.13
N LYS A 131 -28.80 -2.28 -11.53
CA LYS A 131 -29.20 -2.62 -10.14
C LYS A 131 -28.71 -1.59 -9.14
N ALA A 132 -27.44 -1.14 -9.25
CA ALA A 132 -26.87 -0.12 -8.38
C ALA A 132 -27.63 1.20 -8.47
N LYS A 133 -27.99 1.63 -9.69
CA LYS A 133 -28.81 2.84 -9.91
C LYS A 133 -30.19 2.71 -9.27
N ASP A 134 -30.81 1.54 -9.29
CA ASP A 134 -32.12 1.32 -8.66
C ASP A 134 -32.02 1.37 -7.14
N HIS A 135 -30.94 0.85 -6.53
CA HIS A 135 -30.69 0.99 -5.09
C HIS A 135 -30.50 2.46 -4.69
N CYS A 136 -29.76 3.24 -5.46
CA CYS A 136 -29.60 4.68 -5.23
C CYS A 136 -30.93 5.42 -5.35
N LYS A 137 -31.77 5.11 -6.36
CA LYS A 137 -33.08 5.76 -6.56
C LYS A 137 -34.06 5.46 -5.41
N ARG A 138 -34.02 4.26 -4.81
CA ARG A 138 -34.86 3.89 -3.67
C ARG A 138 -34.34 4.49 -2.35
N GLY A 139 -33.14 5.05 -2.33
CA GLY A 139 -32.51 5.58 -1.12
C GLY A 139 -31.90 4.51 -0.22
N ASP A 140 -31.69 3.30 -0.74
CA ASP A 140 -31.03 2.21 0.00
C ASP A 140 -29.58 2.58 0.32
N VAL A 141 -28.93 3.35 -0.56
CA VAL A 141 -27.56 3.86 -0.45
C VAL A 141 -27.44 5.24 -1.09
N PHE A 142 -26.51 6.06 -0.59
CA PHE A 142 -26.21 7.36 -1.19
C PHE A 142 -25.25 7.23 -2.38
N GLN A 143 -24.32 6.30 -2.28
CA GLN A 143 -23.29 6.05 -3.28
C GLN A 143 -22.94 4.57 -3.32
N LEU A 144 -22.73 4.07 -4.53
CA LEU A 144 -22.19 2.74 -4.79
C LEU A 144 -21.01 2.86 -5.76
N VAL A 145 -19.91 2.19 -5.42
CA VAL A 145 -18.75 2.08 -6.31
C VAL A 145 -18.66 0.63 -6.76
N LEU A 146 -18.91 0.40 -8.05
CA LEU A 146 -18.78 -0.91 -8.66
C LEU A 146 -17.36 -1.07 -9.20
N SER A 147 -16.76 -2.23 -8.96
CA SER A 147 -15.44 -2.56 -9.46
C SER A 147 -15.51 -3.71 -10.48
N ARG A 148 -14.59 -3.70 -11.42
CA ARG A 148 -14.37 -4.77 -12.38
C ARG A 148 -12.88 -5.06 -12.45
N ARG A 149 -12.50 -6.32 -12.33
CA ARG A 149 -11.10 -6.75 -12.39
C ARG A 149 -10.73 -7.08 -13.83
N PHE A 150 -9.58 -6.57 -14.25
CA PHE A 150 -8.93 -6.97 -15.49
C PHE A 150 -7.57 -7.58 -15.16
N LYS A 151 -7.25 -8.70 -15.79
CA LYS A 151 -5.95 -9.37 -15.69
C LYS A 151 -5.24 -9.25 -17.03
N GLN A 152 -4.01 -8.79 -17.01
CA GLN A 152 -3.19 -8.63 -18.20
C GLN A 152 -1.81 -9.22 -17.98
N LYS A 153 -1.45 -10.20 -18.79
CA LYS A 153 -0.07 -10.71 -18.82
C LYS A 153 0.85 -9.67 -19.43
N PHE A 154 2.05 -9.58 -18.89
CA PHE A 154 3.07 -8.66 -19.39
C PHE A 154 4.47 -9.27 -19.26
N SER A 155 5.45 -8.65 -19.89
CA SER A 155 6.88 -8.90 -19.72
C SER A 155 7.62 -7.59 -19.57
N GLY A 156 8.73 -7.60 -18.84
CA GLY A 156 9.54 -6.42 -18.57
C GLY A 156 9.24 -5.81 -17.19
N ASP A 157 9.43 -4.50 -17.08
CA ASP A 157 9.35 -3.77 -15.82
C ASP A 157 7.97 -3.10 -15.66
N GLU A 158 7.18 -3.61 -14.73
CA GLU A 158 5.84 -3.09 -14.39
C GLU A 158 5.88 -1.67 -13.82
N PHE A 159 7.00 -1.25 -13.24
CA PHE A 159 7.16 0.11 -12.73
C PHE A 159 7.06 1.18 -13.85
N ASN A 160 7.30 0.80 -15.10
CA ASN A 160 7.07 1.68 -16.23
C ASN A 160 5.59 2.03 -16.44
N VAL A 161 4.66 1.16 -16.05
CA VAL A 161 3.21 1.49 -16.05
C VAL A 161 2.93 2.60 -15.05
N TYR A 162 3.49 2.49 -13.84
CA TYR A 162 3.38 3.56 -12.84
C TYR A 162 3.98 4.88 -13.35
N ARG A 163 5.15 4.85 -13.98
CA ARG A 163 5.77 6.05 -14.54
C ARG A 163 4.90 6.71 -15.61
N ALA A 164 4.29 5.90 -16.50
CA ALA A 164 3.38 6.40 -17.53
C ALA A 164 2.07 6.97 -16.97
N LEU A 165 1.54 6.39 -15.89
CA LEU A 165 0.34 6.90 -15.22
C LEU A 165 0.60 8.22 -14.47
N ARG A 166 1.84 8.45 -14.05
CA ARG A 166 2.23 9.65 -13.31
C ARG A 166 2.55 10.85 -14.23
N SER A 167 2.92 10.62 -15.47
CA SER A 167 3.27 11.66 -16.46
C SER A 167 2.01 12.28 -17.08
#